data_350e8da0b5af6c8e6753cc13c2d3de0f
#
_entry.id   350e8da0b5af6c8e6753cc13c2d3de0f
#
_cell.length_a   1.000
_cell.length_b   1.000
_cell.length_c   1.000
_cell.angle_alpha   90.00
_cell.angle_beta   90.00
_cell.angle_gamma   90.00
#
_symmetry.space_group_name_H-M   'P 1'
#
loop_
_entity.id
_entity.type
_entity.pdbx_description
1 polymer ?
#
loop_
_entity_poly.entity_id
_entity_poly.type
_entity_poly.pdbx_seq_one_letter_code
_entity_poly.pdbx_strand_id
1 'polypeptide(L)'
;MRRVLNLAAGLLALFCAGDALAQGQVYDPVPPRGSAYLRIVNGVEGELSARPDFLPAQRLGVAPAQRAMPFTVVPNVANRPLRVELQEGARRGQVALRIEPGSFVTLLVHRTADGLAATAITDVPDFNRARSRLAFYNGLAECPAATLSLLPSGPAIFEGVPSLATRARSVNPVTAQISASCGERAAAPIALEGLEAGGMYSIWLIGGRAAPIAFLSRDTTAVYRP
;
A
#
# COMPACT_ATOMS: atom_id res chain seq x y z
N MET A 1 -58.83 71.34 5.20
CA MET A 1 -58.14 71.09 3.96
C MET A 1 -56.73 70.68 4.28
N ARG A 2 -56.34 69.52 3.84
CA ARG A 2 -55.05 68.92 3.55
C ARG A 2 -54.93 67.53 4.14
N ARG A 3 -54.97 66.59 3.25
CA ARG A 3 -54.78 65.19 3.47
C ARG A 3 -53.30 64.86 3.75
N VAL A 4 -53.05 64.14 4.81
CA VAL A 4 -51.72 63.57 5.08
C VAL A 4 -51.70 62.15 4.63
N LEU A 5 -50.84 61.86 3.68
CA LEU A 5 -50.65 60.59 3.06
C LEU A 5 -49.65 59.80 3.91
N ASN A 6 -50.10 58.74 4.54
CA ASN A 6 -49.21 57.78 5.27
C ASN A 6 -48.61 56.81 4.29
N LEU A 7 -47.31 56.93 4.07
CA LEU A 7 -46.51 55.87 3.40
C LEU A 7 -46.10 54.87 4.47
N ALA A 8 -46.66 53.69 4.38
CA ALA A 8 -46.20 52.52 5.11
C ALA A 8 -45.01 51.87 4.35
N ALA A 9 -43.80 52.03 4.89
CA ALA A 9 -42.61 51.35 4.41
C ALA A 9 -42.60 49.92 5.00
N GLY A 10 -42.95 48.93 4.18
CA GLY A 10 -42.82 47.53 4.54
C GLY A 10 -41.35 47.10 4.48
N LEU A 11 -40.77 46.84 5.65
CA LEU A 11 -39.47 46.18 5.76
C LEU A 11 -39.64 44.69 5.43
N LEU A 12 -39.23 44.30 4.23
CA LEU A 12 -39.11 42.88 3.84
C LEU A 12 -37.77 42.36 4.41
N ALA A 13 -37.83 41.72 5.57
CA ALA A 13 -36.70 40.97 6.11
C ALA A 13 -36.54 39.66 5.31
N LEU A 14 -35.61 39.66 4.37
CA LEU A 14 -35.14 38.40 3.76
C LEU A 14 -34.39 37.58 4.82
N PHE A 15 -35.04 36.59 5.35
CA PHE A 15 -34.36 35.50 6.08
C PHE A 15 -33.58 34.66 5.05
N CYS A 16 -32.30 34.94 4.89
CA CYS A 16 -31.35 33.98 4.31
C CYS A 16 -31.20 32.86 5.32
N ALA A 17 -32.03 31.80 5.16
CA ALA A 17 -31.76 30.52 5.77
C ALA A 17 -30.50 29.94 5.08
N GLY A 18 -29.33 30.26 5.62
CA GLY A 18 -28.09 29.58 5.29
C GLY A 18 -28.23 28.13 5.74
N ASP A 19 -28.41 27.23 4.79
CA ASP A 19 -28.18 25.79 5.03
C ASP A 19 -26.74 25.65 5.49
N ALA A 20 -26.51 25.68 6.80
CA ALA A 20 -25.31 25.18 7.41
C ALA A 20 -25.27 23.70 7.10
N LEU A 21 -24.64 23.34 5.97
CA LEU A 21 -24.18 21.99 5.74
C LEU A 21 -23.24 21.68 6.90
N ALA A 22 -23.78 21.06 7.93
CA ALA A 22 -22.99 20.39 8.95
C ALA A 22 -22.14 19.39 8.20
N GLN A 23 -20.90 19.77 7.88
CA GLN A 23 -19.86 18.83 7.50
C GLN A 23 -19.61 17.97 8.76
N GLY A 24 -20.46 16.95 8.92
CA GLY A 24 -20.17 15.88 9.85
C GLY A 24 -18.79 15.38 9.46
N GLN A 25 -17.81 15.56 10.35
CA GLN A 25 -16.56 14.84 10.23
C GLN A 25 -16.94 13.36 10.20
N VAL A 26 -16.98 12.81 9.00
CA VAL A 26 -17.13 11.38 8.81
C VAL A 26 -15.81 10.79 9.29
N TYR A 27 -15.75 10.44 10.58
CA TYR A 27 -14.66 9.63 11.09
C TYR A 27 -14.72 8.31 10.33
N ASP A 28 -13.60 7.95 9.71
CA ASP A 28 -13.48 6.61 9.13
C ASP A 28 -13.82 5.59 10.23
N PRO A 29 -14.69 4.60 9.93
CA PRO A 29 -15.06 3.60 10.92
C PRO A 29 -13.81 2.95 11.53
N VAL A 30 -13.76 2.93 12.87
CA VAL A 30 -12.64 2.30 13.57
C VAL A 30 -12.77 0.79 13.40
N PRO A 31 -11.72 0.08 12.96
CA PRO A 31 -11.76 -1.37 12.85
C PRO A 31 -12.07 -2.05 14.18
N PRO A 32 -12.83 -3.16 14.17
CA PRO A 32 -13.12 -3.92 15.38
C PRO A 32 -11.85 -4.36 16.12
N ARG A 33 -11.93 -4.50 17.44
CA ARG A 33 -10.84 -5.11 18.22
C ARG A 33 -10.55 -6.51 17.68
N GLY A 34 -9.27 -6.89 17.63
CA GLY A 34 -8.85 -8.19 17.09
C GLY A 34 -8.74 -8.21 15.56
N SER A 35 -8.82 -7.06 14.90
CA SER A 35 -8.52 -6.91 13.47
C SER A 35 -7.02 -6.75 13.24
N ALA A 36 -6.59 -7.06 12.01
CA ALA A 36 -5.27 -6.70 11.47
C ALA A 36 -5.42 -6.08 10.09
N TYR A 37 -4.31 -5.59 9.54
CA TYR A 37 -4.27 -5.01 8.21
C TYR A 37 -3.45 -5.90 7.28
N LEU A 38 -4.03 -6.30 6.17
CA LEU A 38 -3.38 -7.18 5.20
C LEU A 38 -3.44 -6.56 3.81
N ARG A 39 -2.33 -6.64 3.08
CA ARG A 39 -2.30 -6.39 1.63
C ARG A 39 -1.68 -7.57 0.90
N ILE A 40 -2.08 -7.75 -0.36
CA ILE A 40 -1.49 -8.72 -1.27
C ILE A 40 -0.70 -7.96 -2.33
N VAL A 41 0.49 -8.47 -2.65
CA VAL A 41 1.39 -7.87 -3.65
C VAL A 41 1.73 -8.90 -4.71
N ASN A 42 1.53 -8.50 -5.96
CA ASN A 42 1.91 -9.28 -7.13
C ASN A 42 3.41 -9.20 -7.37
N GLY A 43 4.15 -10.20 -6.92
CA GLY A 43 5.58 -10.38 -7.15
C GLY A 43 5.92 -11.26 -8.35
N VAL A 44 4.92 -11.66 -9.16
CA VAL A 44 5.11 -12.44 -10.38
C VAL A 44 5.03 -11.58 -11.64
N GLU A 45 5.43 -12.12 -12.79
CA GLU A 45 5.46 -11.36 -14.04
C GLU A 45 4.08 -11.18 -14.70
N GLY A 46 3.18 -12.14 -14.48
CA GLY A 46 1.84 -12.13 -15.05
C GLY A 46 0.80 -11.48 -14.14
N GLU A 47 -0.42 -11.38 -14.64
CA GLU A 47 -1.56 -10.99 -13.82
C GLU A 47 -1.83 -12.05 -12.75
N LEU A 48 -2.05 -11.60 -11.53
CA LEU A 48 -2.34 -12.44 -10.38
C LEU A 48 -3.81 -12.33 -9.99
N SER A 49 -4.49 -13.48 -9.92
CA SER A 49 -5.76 -13.59 -9.24
C SER A 49 -5.53 -14.13 -7.83
N ALA A 50 -5.98 -13.41 -6.83
CA ALA A 50 -5.93 -13.82 -5.43
C ALA A 50 -7.35 -13.89 -4.89
N ARG A 51 -7.72 -15.00 -4.27
CA ARG A 51 -9.02 -15.23 -3.64
C ARG A 51 -8.83 -15.48 -2.15
N PRO A 52 -8.79 -14.42 -1.34
CA PRO A 52 -8.78 -14.56 0.10
C PRO A 52 -10.16 -14.99 0.62
N ASP A 53 -10.18 -15.70 1.75
CA ASP A 53 -11.43 -16.13 2.43
C ASP A 53 -12.10 -15.01 3.24
N PHE A 54 -11.51 -13.83 3.25
CA PHE A 54 -11.94 -12.66 4.01
C PHE A 54 -12.25 -11.42 3.15
N LEU A 55 -12.06 -11.51 1.83
CA LEU A 55 -12.35 -10.47 0.85
C LEU A 55 -12.85 -11.10 -0.46
N PRO A 56 -13.57 -10.36 -1.29
CA PRO A 56 -13.81 -10.75 -2.67
C PRO A 56 -12.52 -11.03 -3.43
N ALA A 57 -12.59 -11.84 -4.49
CA ALA A 57 -11.45 -12.12 -5.34
C ALA A 57 -10.82 -10.83 -5.88
N GLN A 58 -9.50 -10.74 -5.79
CA GLN A 58 -8.70 -9.60 -6.21
C GLN A 58 -7.95 -9.94 -7.50
N ARG A 59 -7.87 -8.99 -8.41
CA ARG A 59 -7.01 -9.07 -9.59
C ARG A 59 -5.93 -8.02 -9.48
N LEU A 60 -4.67 -8.46 -9.50
CA LEU A 60 -3.51 -7.58 -9.43
C LEU A 60 -2.80 -7.65 -10.80
N GLY A 61 -2.68 -6.50 -11.43
CA GLY A 61 -2.03 -6.37 -12.74
C GLY A 61 -0.51 -6.35 -12.63
N VAL A 62 0.13 -6.00 -13.75
CA VAL A 62 1.59 -5.93 -13.88
C VAL A 62 2.14 -4.51 -13.90
N ALA A 63 1.29 -3.52 -14.10
CA ALA A 63 1.70 -2.12 -13.98
C ALA A 63 2.00 -1.77 -12.51
N PRO A 64 2.98 -0.91 -12.21
CA PRO A 64 3.39 -0.57 -10.85
C PRO A 64 2.23 -0.26 -9.89
N ALA A 65 1.29 0.57 -10.33
CA ALA A 65 0.11 0.96 -9.54
C ALA A 65 -0.91 -0.17 -9.30
N GLN A 66 -0.81 -1.28 -10.04
CA GLN A 66 -1.74 -2.41 -9.97
C GLN A 66 -1.16 -3.61 -9.22
N ARG A 67 0.14 -3.59 -8.87
CA ARG A 67 0.82 -4.72 -8.26
C ARG A 67 0.55 -4.86 -6.76
N ALA A 68 0.29 -3.78 -6.07
CA ALA A 68 0.06 -3.77 -4.64
C ALA A 68 -1.34 -3.24 -4.33
N MET A 69 -2.14 -4.01 -3.60
CA MET A 69 -3.41 -3.51 -3.10
C MET A 69 -3.20 -2.64 -1.84
N PRO A 70 -4.15 -1.76 -1.49
CA PRO A 70 -4.16 -1.10 -0.19
C PRO A 70 -4.19 -2.10 0.96
N PHE A 71 -3.65 -1.74 2.11
CA PHE A 71 -3.91 -2.49 3.34
C PHE A 71 -5.42 -2.49 3.62
N THR A 72 -5.96 -3.67 3.78
CA THR A 72 -7.39 -3.87 4.05
C THR A 72 -7.56 -4.47 5.43
N VAL A 73 -8.57 -4.01 6.15
CA VAL A 73 -8.90 -4.53 7.48
C VAL A 73 -9.44 -5.95 7.38
N VAL A 74 -8.86 -6.86 8.15
CA VAL A 74 -9.32 -8.23 8.30
C VAL A 74 -9.75 -8.41 9.75
N PRO A 75 -11.05 -8.57 10.04
CA PRO A 75 -11.54 -8.74 11.41
C PRO A 75 -11.29 -10.16 11.93
N ASN A 76 -11.27 -10.30 13.26
CA ASN A 76 -11.23 -11.58 13.98
C ASN A 76 -10.06 -12.49 13.62
N VAL A 77 -8.89 -11.92 13.38
CA VAL A 77 -7.69 -12.68 12.94
C VAL A 77 -7.13 -13.61 14.00
N ALA A 78 -7.36 -13.33 15.29
CA ALA A 78 -6.82 -14.13 16.39
C ALA A 78 -7.37 -15.56 16.41
N ASN A 79 -8.58 -15.78 15.89
CA ASN A 79 -9.33 -17.01 16.10
C ASN A 79 -9.28 -17.99 14.91
N ARG A 80 -8.72 -17.58 13.78
CA ARG A 80 -8.69 -18.42 12.58
C ARG A 80 -7.47 -18.20 11.72
N PRO A 81 -6.97 -19.22 11.02
CA PRO A 81 -6.03 -19.00 9.94
C PRO A 81 -6.75 -18.33 8.76
N LEU A 82 -6.08 -17.38 8.11
CA LEU A 82 -6.51 -16.80 6.85
C LEU A 82 -6.04 -17.69 5.70
N ARG A 83 -6.87 -17.84 4.67
CA ARG A 83 -6.54 -18.62 3.49
C ARG A 83 -6.64 -17.75 2.25
N VAL A 84 -5.68 -17.93 1.34
CA VAL A 84 -5.66 -17.22 0.06
C VAL A 84 -5.33 -18.23 -1.04
N GLU A 85 -6.22 -18.36 -2.00
CA GLU A 85 -5.95 -19.09 -3.25
C GLU A 85 -5.29 -18.14 -4.24
N LEU A 86 -4.28 -18.62 -4.96
CA LEU A 86 -3.47 -17.84 -5.88
C LEU A 86 -3.51 -18.48 -7.28
N GLN A 87 -3.59 -17.65 -8.32
CA GLN A 87 -3.55 -18.10 -9.70
C GLN A 87 -2.85 -17.08 -10.61
N GLU A 88 -1.89 -17.55 -11.40
CA GLU A 88 -1.23 -16.84 -12.50
C GLU A 88 -1.28 -17.73 -13.75
N GLY A 89 -2.18 -17.45 -14.67
CA GLY A 89 -2.42 -18.32 -15.82
C GLY A 89 -2.81 -19.74 -15.39
N ALA A 90 -1.99 -20.73 -15.76
CA ALA A 90 -2.17 -22.12 -15.36
C ALA A 90 -1.57 -22.47 -13.98
N ARG A 91 -0.68 -21.60 -13.44
CA ARG A 91 -0.06 -21.83 -12.12
C ARG A 91 -1.04 -21.54 -11.01
N ARG A 92 -0.99 -22.36 -9.98
CA ARG A 92 -1.84 -22.23 -8.80
C ARG A 92 -1.00 -22.33 -7.55
N GLY A 93 -1.54 -21.79 -6.46
CA GLY A 93 -0.99 -21.93 -5.13
C GLY A 93 -2.07 -21.66 -4.10
N GLN A 94 -1.80 -22.05 -2.87
CA GLN A 94 -2.63 -21.72 -1.72
C GLN A 94 -1.72 -21.43 -0.55
N VAL A 95 -2.06 -20.42 0.21
CA VAL A 95 -1.38 -20.07 1.46
C VAL A 95 -2.38 -20.03 2.60
N ALA A 96 -1.96 -20.56 3.75
CA ALA A 96 -2.66 -20.41 5.02
C ALA A 96 -1.71 -19.72 6.01
N LEU A 97 -2.16 -18.65 6.66
CA LEU A 97 -1.33 -17.87 7.58
C LEU A 97 -2.14 -17.45 8.80
N ARG A 98 -1.44 -17.28 9.92
CA ARG A 98 -1.97 -16.63 11.12
C ARG A 98 -1.26 -15.29 11.26
N ILE A 99 -2.03 -14.26 11.57
CA ILE A 99 -1.50 -12.91 11.78
C ILE A 99 -1.97 -12.40 13.15
N GLU A 100 -1.13 -11.58 13.76
CA GLU A 100 -1.43 -11.02 15.07
C GLU A 100 -2.41 -9.84 14.95
N PRO A 101 -3.36 -9.70 15.89
CA PRO A 101 -4.20 -8.50 15.96
C PRO A 101 -3.38 -7.22 16.03
N GLY A 102 -3.83 -6.20 15.30
CA GLY A 102 -3.17 -4.90 15.21
C GLY A 102 -1.97 -4.85 14.27
N SER A 103 -1.51 -5.98 13.73
CA SER A 103 -0.37 -6.01 12.81
C SER A 103 -0.73 -5.53 11.41
N PHE A 104 0.30 -5.04 10.70
CA PHE A 104 0.27 -4.79 9.27
C PHE A 104 1.06 -5.91 8.59
N VAL A 105 0.44 -6.61 7.66
CA VAL A 105 1.06 -7.75 6.98
C VAL A 105 0.96 -7.60 5.47
N THR A 106 2.11 -7.74 4.82
CA THR A 106 2.21 -7.86 3.36
C THR A 106 2.33 -9.32 2.98
N LEU A 107 1.41 -9.81 2.16
CA LEU A 107 1.48 -11.12 1.55
C LEU A 107 2.10 -10.98 0.16
N LEU A 108 3.41 -11.20 0.05
CA LEU A 108 4.16 -11.11 -1.19
C LEU A 108 4.07 -12.44 -1.95
N VAL A 109 3.40 -12.43 -3.09
CA VAL A 109 3.25 -13.61 -3.95
C VAL A 109 4.45 -13.76 -4.87
N HIS A 110 5.00 -14.94 -4.95
CA HIS A 110 6.15 -15.27 -5.80
C HIS A 110 6.01 -16.65 -6.42
N ARG A 111 6.79 -16.91 -7.46
CA ARG A 111 6.85 -18.24 -8.09
C ARG A 111 7.74 -19.18 -7.30
N THR A 112 7.39 -20.46 -7.34
CA THR A 112 8.22 -21.58 -6.91
C THR A 112 8.40 -22.57 -8.07
N ALA A 113 9.19 -23.61 -7.87
CA ALA A 113 9.33 -24.68 -8.87
C ALA A 113 7.97 -25.32 -9.21
N ASP A 114 7.12 -25.51 -8.21
CA ASP A 114 5.88 -26.27 -8.31
C ASP A 114 4.63 -25.39 -8.54
N GLY A 115 4.77 -24.04 -8.52
CA GLY A 115 3.60 -23.18 -8.71
C GLY A 115 3.75 -21.78 -8.13
N LEU A 116 2.83 -21.40 -7.27
CA LEU A 116 2.81 -20.13 -6.57
C LEU A 116 2.89 -20.32 -5.06
N ALA A 117 3.67 -19.49 -4.41
CA ALA A 117 3.69 -19.34 -2.96
C ALA A 117 3.53 -17.87 -2.57
N ALA A 118 3.33 -17.65 -1.29
CA ALA A 118 3.36 -16.30 -0.76
C ALA A 118 4.06 -16.27 0.60
N THR A 119 4.85 -15.23 0.81
CA THR A 119 5.54 -14.97 2.07
C THR A 119 4.84 -13.85 2.80
N ALA A 120 4.49 -14.09 4.05
CA ALA A 120 3.94 -13.08 4.93
C ALA A 120 5.09 -12.26 5.55
N ILE A 121 5.07 -10.95 5.33
CA ILE A 121 6.06 -10.00 5.86
C ILE A 121 5.31 -9.07 6.80
N THR A 122 5.71 -9.00 8.06
CA THR A 122 5.15 -8.04 9.01
C THR A 122 5.79 -6.69 8.77
N ASP A 123 4.94 -5.70 8.50
CA ASP A 123 5.33 -4.31 8.28
C ASP A 123 5.32 -3.55 9.61
N VAL A 124 6.26 -2.63 9.73
CA VAL A 124 6.26 -1.65 10.82
C VAL A 124 5.89 -0.29 10.22
N PRO A 125 4.64 0.16 10.39
CA PRO A 125 4.25 1.48 9.92
C PRO A 125 4.99 2.57 10.69
N ASP A 126 5.26 3.69 10.03
CA ASP A 126 5.81 4.88 10.67
C ASP A 126 4.84 6.05 10.44
N PHE A 127 4.21 6.50 11.50
CA PHE A 127 3.25 7.59 11.47
C PHE A 127 3.89 8.97 11.71
N ASN A 128 5.21 9.10 11.50
CA ASN A 128 5.90 10.38 11.59
C ASN A 128 5.44 11.31 10.46
N ARG A 129 4.69 12.35 10.81
CA ARG A 129 4.13 13.30 9.84
C ARG A 129 5.16 14.24 9.21
N ALA A 130 6.36 14.34 9.76
CA ALA A 130 7.43 15.20 9.25
C ALA A 130 8.34 14.53 8.21
N ARG A 131 8.27 13.22 8.09
CA ARG A 131 9.15 12.42 7.23
C ARG A 131 8.33 11.43 6.39
N SER A 132 8.92 10.95 5.31
CA SER A 132 8.39 9.84 4.53
C SER A 132 8.96 8.53 5.04
N ARG A 133 8.14 7.50 5.21
CA ARG A 133 8.64 6.15 5.42
C ARG A 133 8.96 5.53 4.06
N LEU A 134 10.17 5.06 3.88
CA LEU A 134 10.61 4.30 2.72
C LEU A 134 10.93 2.87 3.16
N ALA A 135 10.27 1.89 2.55
CA ALA A 135 10.54 0.48 2.74
C ALA A 135 11.07 -0.16 1.45
N PHE A 136 12.04 -1.05 1.57
CA PHE A 136 12.57 -1.81 0.46
C PHE A 136 12.33 -3.30 0.70
N TYR A 137 11.63 -3.95 -0.24
CA TYR A 137 11.27 -5.36 -0.20
C TYR A 137 12.08 -6.12 -1.23
N ASN A 138 12.84 -7.07 -0.77
CA ASN A 138 13.48 -8.06 -1.63
C ASN A 138 12.51 -9.22 -1.85
N GLY A 139 11.77 -9.20 -2.96
CA GLY A 139 10.84 -10.24 -3.36
C GLY A 139 11.45 -11.39 -4.16
N LEU A 140 12.79 -11.41 -4.28
CA LEU A 140 13.51 -12.47 -4.96
C LEU A 140 13.87 -13.59 -3.97
N ALA A 141 13.29 -14.77 -4.14
CA ALA A 141 13.60 -15.91 -3.30
C ALA A 141 15.08 -16.34 -3.36
N GLU A 142 15.72 -16.12 -4.50
CA GLU A 142 17.11 -16.53 -4.77
C GLU A 142 18.12 -15.39 -4.57
N CYS A 143 17.71 -14.29 -3.94
CA CYS A 143 18.57 -13.14 -3.68
C CYS A 143 18.91 -13.03 -2.19
N PRO A 144 20.04 -13.52 -1.73
CA PRO A 144 20.37 -13.51 -0.30
C PRO A 144 20.66 -12.11 0.24
N ALA A 145 20.98 -11.14 -0.63
CA ALA A 145 21.37 -9.79 -0.23
C ALA A 145 21.04 -8.79 -1.34
N ALA A 146 19.84 -8.22 -1.29
CA ALA A 146 19.47 -7.15 -2.22
C ALA A 146 19.97 -5.79 -1.73
N THR A 147 20.25 -4.90 -2.68
CA THR A 147 20.71 -3.54 -2.44
C THR A 147 19.81 -2.54 -3.17
N LEU A 148 19.53 -1.41 -2.53
CA LEU A 148 18.90 -0.24 -3.14
C LEU A 148 19.85 0.94 -3.02
N SER A 149 20.22 1.54 -4.15
CA SER A 149 21.20 2.64 -4.22
C SER A 149 20.64 3.87 -4.92
N LEU A 150 21.17 5.03 -4.56
CA LEU A 150 20.96 6.27 -5.30
C LEU A 150 21.77 6.26 -6.61
N LEU A 151 21.23 6.83 -7.66
CA LEU A 151 21.90 7.03 -8.93
C LEU A 151 22.31 8.51 -9.14
N PRO A 152 23.37 8.75 -9.97
CA PRO A 152 24.22 7.82 -10.71
C PRO A 152 25.30 7.28 -9.79
N SER A 153 25.79 7.02 -8.99
CA SER A 153 26.92 6.54 -8.16
C SER A 153 26.78 6.96 -6.71
N GLY A 154 25.53 7.08 -6.26
CA GLY A 154 25.25 7.46 -4.89
C GLY A 154 25.39 6.30 -3.92
N PRO A 155 25.32 6.60 -2.60
CA PRO A 155 25.40 5.59 -1.56
C PRO A 155 24.19 4.65 -1.60
N ALA A 156 24.37 3.46 -1.05
CA ALA A 156 23.26 2.57 -0.81
C ALA A 156 22.31 3.16 0.25
N ILE A 157 21.01 3.09 -0.07
CA ILE A 157 19.93 3.42 0.87
C ILE A 157 19.70 2.24 1.81
N PHE A 158 19.70 1.03 1.23
CA PHE A 158 19.61 -0.25 1.93
C PHE A 158 20.60 -1.24 1.34
N GLU A 159 21.29 -1.98 2.18
CA GLU A 159 22.23 -3.02 1.81
C GLU A 159 21.87 -4.34 2.50
N GLY A 160 22.15 -5.44 1.81
CA GLY A 160 22.04 -6.78 2.38
C GLY A 160 20.62 -7.12 2.86
N VAL A 161 19.60 -6.69 2.12
CA VAL A 161 18.21 -7.08 2.45
C VAL A 161 18.00 -8.55 2.07
N PRO A 162 17.71 -9.44 3.04
CA PRO A 162 17.59 -10.86 2.79
C PRO A 162 16.47 -11.21 1.82
N SER A 163 16.50 -12.42 1.25
CA SER A 163 15.43 -12.98 0.43
C SER A 163 14.09 -12.90 1.15
N LEU A 164 13.07 -12.49 0.43
CA LEU A 164 11.67 -12.42 0.90
C LEU A 164 11.50 -11.62 2.20
N ALA A 165 12.32 -10.59 2.38
CA ALA A 165 12.35 -9.74 3.56
C ALA A 165 12.27 -8.25 3.19
N THR A 166 12.11 -7.40 4.20
CA THR A 166 12.04 -5.96 4.07
C THR A 166 12.93 -5.25 5.07
N ARG A 167 13.39 -4.06 4.69
CA ARG A 167 13.93 -3.05 5.60
C ARG A 167 13.27 -1.72 5.32
N ALA A 168 13.08 -0.91 6.36
CA ALA A 168 12.47 0.41 6.25
C ALA A 168 13.25 1.45 7.03
N ARG A 169 13.12 2.70 6.61
CA ARG A 169 13.66 3.88 7.30
C ARG A 169 12.84 5.12 6.97
N SER A 170 12.87 6.09 7.87
CA SER A 170 12.32 7.42 7.61
C SER A 170 13.34 8.25 6.84
N VAL A 171 12.89 8.91 5.77
CA VAL A 171 13.67 9.81 4.93
C VAL A 171 12.98 11.17 4.83
N ASN A 172 13.73 12.23 4.52
CA ASN A 172 13.12 13.47 4.12
C ASN A 172 12.47 13.29 2.74
N PRO A 173 11.39 14.00 2.42
CA PRO A 173 10.88 14.07 1.06
C PRO A 173 12.00 14.47 0.09
N VAL A 174 12.21 13.68 -0.94
CA VAL A 174 13.29 13.85 -1.91
C VAL A 174 12.86 13.34 -3.27
N THR A 175 13.39 13.98 -4.32
CA THR A 175 13.32 13.46 -5.69
C THR A 175 14.71 12.92 -6.06
N ALA A 176 14.77 11.67 -6.52
CA ALA A 176 16.00 10.98 -6.86
C ALA A 176 15.75 9.89 -7.90
N GLN A 177 16.82 9.45 -8.55
CA GLN A 177 16.84 8.19 -9.30
C GLN A 177 17.44 7.11 -8.41
N ILE A 178 16.82 5.93 -8.39
CA ILE A 178 17.27 4.79 -7.59
C ILE A 178 17.38 3.53 -8.44
N SER A 179 18.23 2.62 -8.04
CA SER A 179 18.36 1.30 -8.63
C SER A 179 18.35 0.23 -7.56
N ALA A 180 17.57 -0.83 -7.80
CA ALA A 180 17.53 -2.01 -6.96
C ALA A 180 18.25 -3.16 -7.66
N SER A 181 19.06 -3.91 -6.93
CA SER A 181 19.87 -5.00 -7.49
C SER A 181 20.01 -6.18 -6.55
N CYS A 182 20.33 -7.33 -7.13
CA CYS A 182 20.83 -8.51 -6.46
C CYS A 182 22.17 -8.92 -7.05
N GLY A 183 23.27 -8.60 -6.37
CA GLY A 183 24.60 -8.70 -6.93
C GLY A 183 24.73 -7.83 -8.19
N GLU A 184 25.21 -8.43 -9.28
CA GLU A 184 25.37 -7.74 -10.58
C GLU A 184 24.06 -7.55 -11.35
N ARG A 185 22.98 -8.24 -10.94
CA ARG A 185 21.69 -8.17 -11.63
C ARG A 185 20.88 -6.99 -11.10
N ALA A 186 20.87 -5.90 -11.86
CA ALA A 186 20.12 -4.70 -11.53
C ALA A 186 18.77 -4.65 -12.28
N ALA A 187 17.75 -4.13 -11.63
CA ALA A 187 16.52 -3.72 -12.27
C ALA A 187 16.71 -2.38 -13.01
N ALA A 188 15.80 -2.07 -13.93
CA ALA A 188 15.76 -0.75 -14.52
C ALA A 188 15.63 0.34 -13.44
N PRO A 189 16.29 1.52 -13.62
CA PRO A 189 16.15 2.62 -12.68
C PRO A 189 14.70 3.06 -12.48
N ILE A 190 14.39 3.51 -11.26
CA ILE A 190 13.09 4.04 -10.90
C ILE A 190 13.25 5.49 -10.46
N ALA A 191 12.34 6.36 -10.89
CA ALA A 191 12.20 7.68 -10.31
C ALA A 191 11.55 7.60 -8.94
N LEU A 192 12.19 8.16 -7.94
CA LEU A 192 11.65 8.38 -6.62
C LEU A 192 11.13 9.81 -6.58
N GLU A 193 9.88 9.98 -6.94
CA GLU A 193 9.23 11.28 -7.07
C GLU A 193 7.99 11.33 -6.18
N GLY A 194 7.61 12.56 -5.78
CA GLY A 194 6.37 12.79 -5.04
C GLY A 194 6.34 12.19 -3.65
N LEU A 195 7.50 11.97 -3.01
CA LEU A 195 7.51 11.62 -1.59
C LEU A 195 6.96 12.80 -0.78
N GLU A 196 5.93 12.54 0.01
CA GLU A 196 5.28 13.52 0.86
C GLU A 196 5.63 13.25 2.33
N ALA A 197 5.75 14.30 3.12
CA ALA A 197 5.86 14.18 4.56
C ALA A 197 4.63 13.48 5.13
N GLY A 198 4.84 12.48 5.99
CA GLY A 198 3.80 11.58 6.51
C GLY A 198 3.40 10.47 5.54
N GLY A 199 3.92 10.45 4.29
CA GLY A 199 3.66 9.38 3.34
C GLY A 199 4.45 8.11 3.65
N MET A 200 3.88 6.96 3.30
CA MET A 200 4.55 5.67 3.36
C MET A 200 4.68 5.10 1.95
N TYR A 201 5.88 4.62 1.62
CA TYR A 201 6.22 4.16 0.28
C TYR A 201 6.99 2.86 0.34
N SER A 202 6.69 1.96 -0.59
CA SER A 202 7.35 0.67 -0.74
C SER A 202 8.02 0.56 -2.09
N ILE A 203 9.30 0.20 -2.09
CA ILE A 203 10.07 -0.17 -3.27
C ILE A 203 10.20 -1.68 -3.28
N TRP A 204 9.86 -2.27 -4.39
CA TRP A 204 9.83 -3.71 -4.58
C TRP A 204 10.89 -4.13 -5.58
N LEU A 205 11.64 -5.16 -5.26
CA LEU A 205 12.50 -5.88 -6.19
C LEU A 205 11.93 -7.29 -6.34
N ILE A 206 11.40 -7.61 -7.51
CA ILE A 206 10.70 -8.88 -7.77
C ILE A 206 11.32 -9.63 -8.95
N GLY A 207 10.92 -10.89 -9.11
CA GLY A 207 11.43 -11.76 -10.18
C GLY A 207 10.95 -11.34 -11.56
N GLY A 208 11.87 -11.35 -12.53
CA GLY A 208 11.61 -11.23 -13.94
C GLY A 208 12.42 -12.26 -14.71
N ARG A 209 11.95 -12.65 -15.91
CA ARG A 209 12.61 -13.69 -16.73
C ARG A 209 14.00 -13.29 -17.18
N ALA A 210 14.15 -12.07 -17.66
CA ALA A 210 15.42 -11.57 -18.19
C ALA A 210 16.22 -10.84 -17.11
N ALA A 211 15.58 -9.97 -16.36
CA ALA A 211 16.17 -9.17 -15.31
C ALA A 211 15.17 -8.98 -14.16
N PRO A 212 15.63 -8.65 -12.95
CA PRO A 212 14.75 -8.23 -11.88
C PRO A 212 13.89 -7.04 -12.29
N ILE A 213 12.69 -6.97 -11.75
CA ILE A 213 11.77 -5.85 -11.94
C ILE A 213 11.73 -5.05 -10.64
N ALA A 214 11.88 -3.73 -10.73
CA ALA A 214 11.68 -2.86 -9.60
C ALA A 214 10.52 -1.90 -9.84
N PHE A 215 9.76 -1.59 -8.79
CA PHE A 215 8.69 -0.62 -8.85
C PHE A 215 8.46 0.05 -7.48
N LEU A 216 7.90 1.25 -7.54
CA LEU A 216 7.50 2.04 -6.38
C LEU A 216 5.97 1.94 -6.22
N SER A 217 5.50 1.80 -5.00
CA SER A 217 4.09 1.96 -4.64
C SER A 217 3.95 2.88 -3.42
N ARG A 218 2.88 3.66 -3.39
CA ARG A 218 2.44 4.38 -2.19
C ARG A 218 1.62 3.43 -1.33
N ASP A 219 1.95 3.33 -0.06
CA ASP A 219 1.23 2.51 0.90
C ASP A 219 -0.01 3.27 1.38
N THR A 220 -1.17 2.68 1.21
CA THR A 220 -2.45 3.24 1.64
C THR A 220 -3.25 2.19 2.39
N THR A 221 -4.21 2.64 3.18
CA THR A 221 -5.18 1.77 3.86
C THR A 221 -6.56 2.01 3.25
N ALA A 222 -7.25 0.94 2.90
CA ALA A 222 -8.62 1.03 2.45
C ALA A 222 -9.55 1.45 3.60
N VAL A 223 -10.54 2.27 3.30
CA VAL A 223 -11.56 2.65 4.29
C VAL A 223 -12.27 1.38 4.75
N TYR A 224 -12.31 1.16 6.06
CA TYR A 224 -13.03 0.04 6.63
C TYR A 224 -14.54 0.25 6.43
N ARG A 225 -15.21 -0.76 5.88
CA ARG A 225 -16.67 -0.81 5.75
C ARG A 225 -17.15 -2.03 6.51
N PRO A 226 -17.88 -1.83 7.60
CA PRO A 226 -18.44 -2.93 8.42
C PRO A 226 -19.45 -3.77 7.66
#